data_e29229465e4019899df59c9f24c21a1c
#
_entry.id   e29229465e4019899df59c9f24c21a1c
#
_cell.length_a   1.000
_cell.length_b   1.000
_cell.length_c   1.000
_cell.angle_alpha   90.00
_cell.angle_beta   90.00
_cell.angle_gamma   90.00
#
_symmetry.space_group_name_H-M   'P 1'
#
loop_
_entity.id
_entity.type
_entity.pdbx_description
1 polymer ?
#
loop_
_entity_poly.entity_id
_entity_poly.type
_entity_poly.pdbx_seq_one_letter_code
_entity_poly.pdbx_strand_id
1 'polypeptide(L)'
;MSRGRALTLFVSLCTALVTVGLVNAPPAAAANSAYVFAYFTETPNGNGADYGLHLAVSQDGLNWTPLNQNNPVVTPTAGTLGLRDPFILRKQDGTFVILATDLNGTDFGQNNQYLHVWDSTDLRNFTGYRRIRMHNLNTHTWAPTAFWDASRGQYGIVYSANNGTDVFMVNYTSDFRTVSAGQVYFSPGFPVLDGDVVVDGSTFYLYYKNLSNGLLYGARSSTGAPNSYTTYTSGLRQGSGMEAPMLVRNNAGTGWWLWGDSYSPVNNDYYAWSSSNVGGDSWTVMNQRAYTPPLNAKHGSIAGITASEYNGLVSRWGLPNWTRLKSSNFPDRYVRHADYLGRIDPYPFDPYQDQQWRMVPGLADAAGVSFESVNFPGRYLRHSNYEIRLDANDDTATFRADATFYRVAGLTDSAWSSFRSYNFPDRYLRHFDYLLRIDPISTATDRADATFRVTS
;
A
#
# COMPACT_ATOMS: atom_id res chain seq x y z
N MET A 1 -69.72 78.97 -14.33
CA MET A 1 -69.18 78.19 -15.49
C MET A 1 -67.69 78.09 -15.32
N SER A 2 -67.22 76.99 -14.83
CA SER A 2 -65.79 76.71 -14.75
C SER A 2 -65.56 75.19 -15.05
N ARG A 3 -64.86 74.92 -16.13
CA ARG A 3 -64.56 73.57 -16.57
C ARG A 3 -63.28 73.11 -15.85
N GLY A 4 -63.38 72.07 -15.04
CA GLY A 4 -62.25 71.38 -14.46
C GLY A 4 -61.63 70.40 -15.50
N ARG A 5 -60.37 70.52 -15.70
CA ARG A 5 -59.57 69.53 -16.49
C ARG A 5 -59.00 68.49 -15.54
N ALA A 6 -59.38 67.22 -15.75
CA ALA A 6 -58.74 66.06 -15.10
C ALA A 6 -57.44 65.76 -15.77
N LEU A 7 -56.37 65.60 -15.00
CA LEU A 7 -55.06 65.25 -15.45
C LEU A 7 -54.88 63.74 -15.13
N THR A 8 -54.80 62.90 -16.18
CA THR A 8 -54.58 61.46 -16.04
C THR A 8 -53.06 61.17 -16.00
N LEU A 9 -52.61 60.72 -14.89
CA LEU A 9 -51.21 60.30 -14.70
C LEU A 9 -51.07 58.84 -15.17
N PHE A 10 -50.29 58.55 -16.24
CA PHE A 10 -49.85 57.21 -16.63
C PHE A 10 -48.62 56.86 -15.82
N VAL A 11 -48.70 55.82 -14.96
CA VAL A 11 -47.57 55.19 -14.30
C VAL A 11 -47.18 54.00 -15.16
N SER A 12 -46.04 54.12 -15.86
CA SER A 12 -45.42 53.00 -16.55
C SER A 12 -44.65 52.10 -15.56
N LEU A 13 -45.18 50.94 -15.33
CA LEU A 13 -44.51 49.93 -14.51
C LEU A 13 -43.49 49.14 -15.39
N CYS A 14 -42.20 49.49 -15.31
CA CYS A 14 -41.11 48.68 -15.90
C CYS A 14 -40.84 47.47 -15.01
N THR A 15 -41.33 46.27 -15.38
CA THR A 15 -40.94 44.98 -14.81
C THR A 15 -39.59 44.58 -15.40
N ALA A 16 -38.51 44.73 -14.61
CA ALA A 16 -37.21 44.15 -14.93
C ALA A 16 -37.26 42.63 -14.63
N LEU A 17 -37.24 41.79 -15.68
CA LEU A 17 -37.01 40.36 -15.55
C LEU A 17 -35.54 40.15 -15.14
N VAL A 18 -35.29 39.84 -13.88
CA VAL A 18 -33.98 39.30 -13.44
C VAL A 18 -33.97 37.83 -13.79
N THR A 19 -33.30 37.46 -14.88
CA THR A 19 -32.96 36.08 -15.17
C THR A 19 -31.84 35.64 -14.21
N VAL A 20 -32.22 34.98 -13.13
CA VAL A 20 -31.25 34.23 -12.29
C VAL A 20 -30.77 33.05 -13.10
N GLY A 21 -29.60 33.17 -13.70
CA GLY A 21 -28.91 32.04 -14.30
C GLY A 21 -28.62 30.99 -13.20
N LEU A 22 -29.25 29.84 -13.30
CA LEU A 22 -28.86 28.66 -12.51
C LEU A 22 -27.42 28.31 -12.88
N VAL A 23 -26.48 28.77 -12.07
CA VAL A 23 -25.11 28.22 -12.12
C VAL A 23 -25.23 26.80 -11.61
N ASN A 24 -25.21 25.81 -12.51
CA ASN A 24 -25.07 24.41 -12.12
C ASN A 24 -23.78 24.30 -11.33
N ALA A 25 -23.88 24.09 -10.03
CA ALA A 25 -22.70 23.69 -9.24
C ALA A 25 -22.08 22.45 -9.88
N PRO A 26 -20.76 22.39 -10.02
CA PRO A 26 -20.11 21.19 -10.51
C PRO A 26 -20.52 20.00 -9.64
N PRO A 27 -20.74 18.81 -10.23
CA PRO A 27 -21.10 17.63 -9.45
C PRO A 27 -20.06 17.43 -8.34
N ALA A 28 -20.52 17.17 -7.13
CA ALA A 28 -19.63 16.87 -6.01
C ALA A 28 -18.69 15.72 -6.41
N ALA A 29 -17.40 15.91 -6.18
CA ALA A 29 -16.43 14.85 -6.44
C ALA A 29 -16.84 13.57 -5.70
N ALA A 30 -16.78 12.41 -6.38
CA ALA A 30 -17.12 11.14 -5.75
C ALA A 30 -16.21 10.90 -4.54
N ALA A 31 -16.80 10.51 -3.41
CA ALA A 31 -16.05 10.22 -2.20
C ALA A 31 -15.13 8.99 -2.41
N ASN A 32 -13.97 9.00 -1.79
CA ASN A 32 -13.11 7.83 -1.74
C ASN A 32 -13.80 6.71 -0.96
N SER A 33 -13.73 5.49 -1.49
CA SER A 33 -14.32 4.30 -0.89
C SER A 33 -13.40 3.08 -0.92
N ALA A 34 -12.20 3.25 -1.49
CA ALA A 34 -11.15 2.25 -1.58
C ALA A 34 -9.79 2.95 -1.52
N TYR A 35 -8.72 2.17 -1.65
CA TYR A 35 -7.34 2.65 -1.57
C TYR A 35 -6.49 2.00 -2.65
N VAL A 36 -5.46 2.75 -3.07
CA VAL A 36 -4.36 2.26 -3.90
C VAL A 36 -3.05 2.42 -3.13
N PHE A 37 -2.19 1.43 -3.21
CA PHE A 37 -0.84 1.44 -2.67
C PHE A 37 0.15 1.37 -3.84
N ALA A 38 0.98 2.38 -4.00
CA ALA A 38 2.13 2.35 -4.89
C ALA A 38 3.36 1.92 -4.10
N TYR A 39 4.11 0.96 -4.62
CA TYR A 39 5.30 0.43 -3.97
C TYR A 39 6.30 -0.06 -5.03
N PHE A 40 7.49 -0.41 -4.62
CA PHE A 40 8.44 -1.18 -5.41
C PHE A 40 8.73 -2.51 -4.69
N THR A 41 9.35 -3.43 -5.37
CA THR A 41 9.82 -4.70 -4.79
C THR A 41 11.33 -4.78 -4.86
N GLU A 42 11.90 -5.54 -3.93
CA GLU A 42 13.32 -5.82 -3.84
C GLU A 42 13.47 -7.28 -3.43
N THR A 43 14.07 -8.09 -4.29
CA THR A 43 14.35 -9.49 -3.99
C THR A 43 15.86 -9.76 -3.96
N PRO A 44 16.32 -10.70 -3.15
CA PRO A 44 17.76 -11.03 -3.08
C PRO A 44 18.38 -11.39 -4.43
N ASN A 45 17.60 -11.97 -5.34
CA ASN A 45 18.07 -12.51 -6.61
C ASN A 45 17.78 -11.62 -7.82
N GLY A 46 17.13 -10.46 -7.64
CA GLY A 46 16.76 -9.50 -8.68
C GLY A 46 16.14 -10.16 -9.92
N ASN A 47 14.83 -10.18 -10.05
CA ASN A 47 14.15 -10.95 -11.10
C ASN A 47 13.70 -10.10 -12.30
N GLY A 48 14.20 -8.87 -12.44
CA GLY A 48 13.80 -7.92 -13.48
C GLY A 48 12.42 -7.28 -13.29
N ALA A 49 11.61 -7.76 -12.35
CA ALA A 49 10.36 -7.14 -11.94
C ALA A 49 10.56 -6.16 -10.76
N ASP A 50 11.71 -6.22 -10.10
CA ASP A 50 12.06 -5.31 -9.02
C ASP A 50 12.34 -3.89 -9.54
N TYR A 51 12.26 -2.91 -8.64
CA TYR A 51 12.58 -1.51 -8.93
C TYR A 51 11.71 -0.88 -10.03
N GLY A 52 10.48 -1.37 -10.21
CA GLY A 52 9.42 -0.76 -10.99
C GLY A 52 8.27 -0.26 -10.12
N LEU A 53 7.35 0.49 -10.69
CA LEU A 53 6.12 0.89 -10.01
C LEU A 53 5.16 -0.29 -9.94
N HIS A 54 4.91 -0.78 -8.75
CA HIS A 54 3.87 -1.77 -8.46
C HIS A 54 2.65 -1.08 -7.86
N LEU A 55 1.48 -1.67 -8.05
CA LEU A 55 0.24 -1.21 -7.44
C LEU A 55 -0.46 -2.36 -6.73
N ALA A 56 -1.05 -2.06 -5.59
CA ALA A 56 -2.03 -2.91 -4.93
C ALA A 56 -3.30 -2.11 -4.64
N VAL A 57 -4.42 -2.78 -4.50
CA VAL A 57 -5.70 -2.17 -4.12
C VAL A 57 -6.24 -2.76 -2.84
N SER A 58 -7.01 -1.98 -2.11
CA SER A 58 -7.71 -2.41 -0.90
C SER A 58 -9.06 -1.69 -0.78
N GLN A 59 -10.07 -2.39 -0.27
CA GLN A 59 -11.35 -1.78 0.07
C GLN A 59 -11.39 -1.28 1.52
N ASP A 60 -10.59 -1.86 2.40
CA ASP A 60 -10.54 -1.51 3.82
C ASP A 60 -9.30 -0.71 4.24
N GLY A 61 -8.31 -0.55 3.32
CA GLY A 61 -7.04 0.14 3.59
C GLY A 61 -6.05 -0.67 4.42
N LEU A 62 -6.39 -1.91 4.76
CA LEU A 62 -5.58 -2.78 5.63
C LEU A 62 -5.16 -4.08 4.93
N ASN A 63 -6.04 -4.62 4.10
CA ASN A 63 -5.78 -5.87 3.40
C ASN A 63 -5.61 -5.59 1.92
N TRP A 64 -4.40 -5.86 1.42
CA TRP A 64 -3.96 -5.42 0.11
C TRP A 64 -3.90 -6.58 -0.89
N THR A 65 -4.40 -6.34 -2.07
CA THR A 65 -4.32 -7.27 -3.21
C THR A 65 -3.42 -6.65 -4.28
N PRO A 66 -2.26 -7.24 -4.58
CA PRO A 66 -1.40 -6.79 -5.65
C PRO A 66 -2.13 -6.84 -7.00
N LEU A 67 -1.83 -5.89 -7.87
CA LEU A 67 -2.30 -5.87 -9.25
C LEU A 67 -1.22 -6.45 -10.18
N ASN A 68 -1.60 -6.77 -11.44
CA ASN A 68 -0.67 -7.25 -12.47
C ASN A 68 0.16 -8.48 -12.04
N GLN A 69 -0.43 -9.41 -11.29
CA GLN A 69 0.27 -10.58 -10.73
C GLN A 69 1.48 -10.22 -9.85
N ASN A 70 1.48 -9.04 -9.22
CA ASN A 70 2.62 -8.44 -8.51
C ASN A 70 3.81 -8.09 -9.41
N ASN A 71 3.57 -7.83 -10.71
CA ASN A 71 4.58 -7.24 -11.61
C ASN A 71 4.40 -5.72 -11.70
N PRO A 72 5.44 -4.98 -12.11
CA PRO A 72 5.34 -3.54 -12.27
C PRO A 72 4.32 -3.15 -13.34
N VAL A 73 3.59 -2.06 -13.11
CA VAL A 73 2.66 -1.46 -14.07
C VAL A 73 3.35 -0.46 -14.99
N VAL A 74 4.47 0.09 -14.56
CA VAL A 74 5.38 0.92 -15.38
C VAL A 74 6.80 0.87 -14.80
N THR A 75 7.80 1.00 -15.69
CA THR A 75 9.21 1.08 -15.34
C THR A 75 9.84 2.34 -15.95
N PRO A 76 10.86 2.93 -15.31
CA PRO A 76 11.60 4.04 -15.88
C PRO A 76 12.31 3.65 -17.19
N THR A 77 12.36 4.59 -18.13
CA THR A 77 13.05 4.40 -19.42
C THR A 77 14.33 5.26 -19.55
N ALA A 78 14.69 5.96 -18.48
CA ALA A 78 15.90 6.79 -18.43
C ALA A 78 16.44 6.84 -16.98
N GLY A 79 17.58 7.47 -16.77
CA GLY A 79 18.23 7.51 -15.48
C GLY A 79 18.90 6.19 -15.14
N THR A 80 18.72 5.70 -13.93
CA THR A 80 19.23 4.40 -13.50
C THR A 80 18.43 3.22 -14.05
N LEU A 81 17.30 3.47 -14.75
CA LEU A 81 16.36 2.47 -15.28
C LEU A 81 15.64 1.66 -14.20
N GLY A 82 15.62 2.15 -12.98
CA GLY A 82 14.88 1.59 -11.86
C GLY A 82 14.37 2.68 -10.94
N LEU A 83 13.38 2.37 -10.13
CA LEU A 83 12.82 3.31 -9.16
C LEU A 83 12.72 2.67 -7.77
N ARG A 84 12.73 3.56 -6.76
CA ARG A 84 12.36 3.25 -5.37
C ARG A 84 11.34 4.27 -4.88
N ASP A 85 10.72 4.03 -3.76
CA ASP A 85 9.92 4.96 -2.98
C ASP A 85 8.84 5.72 -3.80
N PRO A 86 7.97 5.04 -4.56
CA PRO A 86 6.98 5.71 -5.39
C PRO A 86 5.90 6.39 -4.55
N PHE A 87 5.58 7.63 -4.91
CA PHE A 87 4.57 8.44 -4.26
C PHE A 87 3.48 8.86 -5.25
N ILE A 88 2.21 8.63 -4.89
CA ILE A 88 1.04 9.06 -5.66
C ILE A 88 0.42 10.29 -5.00
N LEU A 89 0.31 11.39 -5.74
CA LEU A 89 -0.48 12.55 -5.34
C LEU A 89 -1.70 12.71 -6.25
N ARG A 90 -2.90 12.82 -5.67
CA ARG A 90 -4.06 13.36 -6.38
C ARG A 90 -3.93 14.89 -6.41
N LYS A 91 -3.86 15.45 -7.62
CA LYS A 91 -3.77 16.90 -7.82
C LYS A 91 -5.12 17.60 -7.59
N GLN A 92 -5.08 18.93 -7.49
CA GLN A 92 -6.27 19.75 -7.30
C GLN A 92 -7.28 19.65 -8.47
N ASP A 93 -6.82 19.27 -9.66
CA ASP A 93 -7.66 19.02 -10.84
C ASP A 93 -8.27 17.59 -10.88
N GLY A 94 -8.02 16.78 -9.85
CA GLY A 94 -8.49 15.40 -9.73
C GLY A 94 -7.62 14.36 -10.44
N THR A 95 -6.65 14.77 -11.25
CA THR A 95 -5.69 13.87 -11.89
C THR A 95 -4.54 13.52 -10.93
N PHE A 96 -3.65 12.62 -11.33
CA PHE A 96 -2.57 12.14 -10.48
C PHE A 96 -1.21 12.51 -11.03
N VAL A 97 -0.26 12.68 -10.14
CA VAL A 97 1.17 12.65 -10.43
C VAL A 97 1.82 11.55 -9.61
N ILE A 98 2.76 10.83 -10.22
CA ILE A 98 3.59 9.82 -9.57
C ILE A 98 5.01 10.34 -9.54
N LEU A 99 5.60 10.37 -8.36
CA LEU A 99 7.00 10.69 -8.12
C LEU A 99 7.73 9.44 -7.66
N ALA A 100 9.01 9.28 -7.99
CA ALA A 100 9.81 8.18 -7.45
C ALA A 100 11.30 8.54 -7.42
N THR A 101 12.02 7.94 -6.48
CA THR A 101 13.48 7.97 -6.42
C THR A 101 14.08 7.35 -7.68
N ASP A 102 15.04 8.01 -8.31
CA ASP A 102 15.79 7.47 -9.45
C ASP A 102 16.99 6.65 -8.95
N LEU A 103 16.69 5.40 -8.58
CA LEU A 103 17.68 4.43 -8.10
C LEU A 103 17.27 3.02 -8.50
N ASN A 104 18.17 2.30 -9.14
CA ASN A 104 18.03 0.88 -9.45
C ASN A 104 18.95 0.05 -8.53
N GLY A 105 18.37 -0.88 -7.77
CA GLY A 105 19.14 -1.70 -6.85
C GLY A 105 19.40 -1.03 -5.50
N THR A 106 20.47 -1.44 -4.85
CA THR A 106 20.88 -1.09 -3.49
C THR A 106 22.21 -0.37 -3.40
N ASP A 107 22.68 0.20 -4.51
CA ASP A 107 23.88 1.06 -4.49
C ASP A 107 23.53 2.44 -3.95
N PHE A 108 23.40 2.54 -2.63
CA PHE A 108 23.07 3.77 -1.92
C PHE A 108 24.18 4.83 -1.95
N GLY A 109 25.33 4.52 -2.53
CA GLY A 109 26.42 5.49 -2.76
C GLY A 109 26.22 6.37 -3.99
N GLN A 110 25.19 6.09 -4.81
CA GLN A 110 24.92 6.88 -6.01
C GLN A 110 24.35 8.26 -5.67
N ASN A 111 25.04 9.30 -6.15
CA ASN A 111 24.59 10.69 -6.03
C ASN A 111 23.71 11.04 -7.23
N ASN A 112 22.40 10.91 -7.09
CA ASN A 112 21.43 11.22 -8.12
C ASN A 112 20.48 12.34 -7.66
N GLN A 113 20.47 13.46 -8.39
CA GLN A 113 19.71 14.65 -8.07
C GLN A 113 18.32 14.68 -8.70
N TYR A 114 17.88 13.57 -9.31
CA TYR A 114 16.65 13.51 -10.09
C TYR A 114 15.57 12.65 -9.43
N LEU A 115 14.32 13.02 -9.68
CA LEU A 115 13.16 12.17 -9.47
C LEU A 115 12.58 11.72 -10.81
N HIS A 116 12.07 10.51 -10.86
CA HIS A 116 11.15 10.06 -11.91
C HIS A 116 9.77 10.66 -11.70
N VAL A 117 9.11 11.07 -12.78
CA VAL A 117 7.76 11.65 -12.72
C VAL A 117 6.90 11.14 -13.88
N TRP A 118 5.68 10.74 -13.57
CA TRP A 118 4.61 10.44 -14.53
C TRP A 118 3.35 11.21 -14.19
N ASP A 119 2.57 11.53 -15.21
CA ASP A 119 1.19 12.01 -15.06
C ASP A 119 0.22 10.85 -15.32
N SER A 120 -0.92 10.85 -14.64
CA SER A 120 -2.01 9.92 -14.92
C SER A 120 -3.37 10.57 -14.63
N THR A 121 -4.37 10.25 -15.42
CA THR A 121 -5.75 10.67 -15.17
C THR A 121 -6.54 9.65 -14.37
N ASP A 122 -6.05 8.41 -14.30
CA ASP A 122 -6.86 7.26 -13.86
C ASP A 122 -6.07 6.12 -13.22
N LEU A 123 -4.75 6.28 -13.03
CA LEU A 123 -3.79 5.29 -12.54
C LEU A 123 -3.72 3.99 -13.39
N ARG A 124 -4.37 3.97 -14.54
CA ARG A 124 -4.34 2.86 -15.51
C ARG A 124 -3.37 3.11 -16.65
N ASN A 125 -3.14 4.40 -16.93
CA ASN A 125 -2.25 4.87 -17.98
C ASN A 125 -1.30 5.90 -17.40
N PHE A 126 0.00 5.68 -17.58
CA PHE A 126 1.06 6.56 -17.13
C PHE A 126 1.67 7.26 -18.34
N THR A 127 1.62 8.59 -18.34
CA THR A 127 2.02 9.43 -19.49
C THR A 127 3.00 10.51 -19.06
N GLY A 128 3.55 11.23 -20.04
CA GLY A 128 4.39 12.39 -19.75
C GLY A 128 5.64 12.08 -18.92
N TYR A 129 6.19 10.86 -19.05
CA TYR A 129 7.39 10.45 -18.34
C TYR A 129 8.51 11.47 -18.50
N ARG A 130 9.13 11.82 -17.38
CA ARG A 130 10.23 12.77 -17.29
C ARG A 130 11.04 12.55 -16.03
N ARG A 131 12.23 13.11 -16.03
CA ARG A 131 13.08 13.25 -14.84
C ARG A 131 13.20 14.72 -14.50
N ILE A 132 13.01 15.07 -13.22
CA ILE A 132 13.14 16.44 -12.74
C ILE A 132 14.34 16.53 -11.82
N ARG A 133 15.23 17.46 -12.11
CA ARG A 133 16.37 17.75 -11.24
C ARG A 133 15.92 18.61 -10.07
N MET A 134 16.17 18.15 -8.85
CA MET A 134 15.68 18.79 -7.63
C MET A 134 16.69 19.76 -7.00
N HIS A 135 18.00 19.47 -7.12
CA HIS A 135 19.06 20.29 -6.53
C HIS A 135 20.38 20.12 -7.27
N ASN A 136 21.39 20.92 -6.86
CA ASN A 136 22.75 20.89 -7.42
C ASN A 136 23.79 20.34 -6.43
N LEU A 137 23.37 19.83 -5.27
CA LEU A 137 24.26 19.21 -4.30
C LEU A 137 24.80 17.89 -4.85
N ASN A 138 26.01 17.51 -4.46
CA ASN A 138 26.57 16.21 -4.83
C ASN A 138 26.09 15.13 -3.84
N THR A 139 24.80 14.83 -3.88
CA THR A 139 24.14 13.89 -2.99
C THR A 139 22.91 13.27 -3.67
N HIS A 140 22.21 12.40 -2.94
CA HIS A 140 21.00 11.73 -3.36
C HIS A 140 19.75 12.63 -3.31
N THR A 141 18.69 12.18 -3.98
CA THR A 141 17.30 12.68 -3.88
C THR A 141 16.41 11.47 -3.66
N TRP A 142 16.04 11.17 -2.41
CA TRP A 142 15.33 9.94 -2.08
C TRP A 142 13.98 10.20 -1.45
N ALA A 143 13.10 9.19 -1.59
CA ALA A 143 11.82 9.11 -0.90
C ALA A 143 10.98 10.39 -1.02
N PRO A 144 10.54 10.74 -2.25
CA PRO A 144 9.73 11.93 -2.45
C PRO A 144 8.35 11.77 -1.85
N THR A 145 7.87 12.83 -1.20
CA THR A 145 6.46 13.06 -0.87
C THR A 145 6.03 14.42 -1.44
N ALA A 146 4.74 14.64 -1.64
CA ALA A 146 4.27 15.91 -2.14
C ALA A 146 2.92 16.30 -1.54
N PHE A 147 2.69 17.60 -1.37
CA PHE A 147 1.47 18.16 -0.81
C PHE A 147 1.04 19.44 -1.53
N TRP A 148 -0.23 19.79 -1.44
CA TRP A 148 -0.71 21.07 -1.91
C TRP A 148 -0.53 22.13 -0.82
N ASP A 149 0.19 23.21 -1.14
CA ASP A 149 0.30 24.40 -0.31
C ASP A 149 -0.67 25.46 -0.81
N ALA A 150 -1.83 25.54 -0.16
CA ALA A 150 -2.87 26.48 -0.52
C ALA A 150 -2.44 27.96 -0.35
N SER A 151 -1.50 28.22 0.56
CA SER A 151 -0.98 29.58 0.81
C SER A 151 -0.10 30.08 -0.33
N ARG A 152 0.59 29.17 -1.03
CA ARG A 152 1.41 29.45 -2.19
C ARG A 152 0.69 29.26 -3.53
N GLY A 153 -0.41 28.49 -3.54
CA GLY A 153 -1.05 28.04 -4.78
C GLY A 153 -0.13 27.08 -5.58
N GLN A 154 0.71 26.31 -4.91
CA GLN A 154 1.70 25.42 -5.50
C GLN A 154 1.78 24.09 -4.74
N TYR A 155 2.38 23.08 -5.37
CA TYR A 155 2.75 21.84 -4.71
C TYR A 155 4.15 21.95 -4.13
N GLY A 156 4.35 21.47 -2.90
CA GLY A 156 5.66 21.22 -2.32
C GLY A 156 6.07 19.78 -2.60
N ILE A 157 7.28 19.56 -3.11
CA ILE A 157 7.89 18.23 -3.24
C ILE A 157 8.98 18.15 -2.20
N VAL A 158 8.81 17.30 -1.20
CA VAL A 158 9.77 17.06 -0.11
C VAL A 158 10.49 15.74 -0.36
N TYR A 159 11.77 15.70 -0.06
CA TYR A 159 12.62 14.52 -0.27
C TYR A 159 13.82 14.53 0.68
N SER A 160 14.41 13.37 0.91
CA SER A 160 15.63 13.20 1.68
C SER A 160 16.85 13.57 0.84
N ALA A 161 17.76 14.36 1.39
CA ALA A 161 19.04 14.70 0.80
C ALA A 161 20.08 15.00 1.89
N ASN A 162 21.37 14.99 1.55
CA ASN A 162 22.44 15.35 2.47
C ASN A 162 22.97 16.75 2.16
N ASN A 163 22.86 17.65 3.12
CA ASN A 163 23.40 19.02 3.06
C ASN A 163 24.37 19.25 4.23
N GLY A 164 25.40 18.39 4.33
CA GLY A 164 26.30 18.30 5.48
C GLY A 164 25.79 17.37 6.58
N THR A 165 24.49 17.15 6.65
CA THR A 165 23.79 16.08 7.39
C THR A 165 22.55 15.69 6.58
N ASP A 166 21.93 14.55 6.88
CA ASP A 166 20.69 14.12 6.20
C ASP A 166 19.52 14.96 6.71
N VAL A 167 18.87 15.64 5.77
CA VAL A 167 17.77 16.58 6.00
C VAL A 167 16.65 16.33 5.00
N PHE A 168 15.48 16.90 5.25
CA PHE A 168 14.49 17.05 4.17
C PHE A 168 14.68 18.38 3.46
N MET A 169 14.64 18.31 2.13
CA MET A 169 14.59 19.47 1.26
C MET A 169 13.23 19.60 0.61
N VAL A 170 12.89 20.79 0.12
CA VAL A 170 11.66 21.07 -0.62
C VAL A 170 11.92 21.91 -1.85
N ASN A 171 11.23 21.58 -2.94
CA ASN A 171 11.05 22.43 -4.11
C ASN A 171 9.55 22.67 -4.31
N TYR A 172 9.18 23.84 -4.81
CA TYR A 172 7.80 24.16 -5.14
C TYR A 172 7.59 24.14 -6.65
N THR A 173 6.39 23.70 -7.06
CA THR A 173 6.00 23.58 -8.48
C THR A 173 4.50 23.81 -8.66
N SER A 174 4.09 24.28 -9.82
CA SER A 174 2.68 24.31 -10.23
C SER A 174 2.31 23.22 -11.22
N ASP A 175 3.30 22.58 -11.87
CA ASP A 175 3.09 21.72 -13.04
C ASP A 175 3.86 20.39 -13.00
N PHE A 176 4.70 20.16 -11.99
CA PHE A 176 5.62 19.02 -11.89
C PHE A 176 6.54 18.86 -13.12
N ARG A 177 6.88 20.00 -13.78
CA ARG A 177 7.83 20.07 -14.89
C ARG A 177 8.97 21.01 -14.56
N THR A 178 8.65 22.15 -13.99
CA THR A 178 9.59 23.14 -13.48
C THR A 178 9.45 23.23 -11.97
N VAL A 179 10.58 23.34 -11.29
CA VAL A 179 10.63 23.42 -9.82
C VAL A 179 11.43 24.64 -9.39
N SER A 180 11.10 25.22 -8.25
CA SER A 180 11.91 26.25 -7.59
C SER A 180 13.30 25.71 -7.23
N ALA A 181 14.22 26.57 -6.82
CA ALA A 181 15.44 26.11 -6.15
C ALA A 181 15.11 25.30 -4.90
N GLY A 182 15.86 24.21 -4.66
CA GLY A 182 15.72 23.39 -3.46
C GLY A 182 16.18 24.15 -2.22
N GLN A 183 15.43 24.02 -1.13
CA GLN A 183 15.77 24.61 0.18
C GLN A 183 15.55 23.59 1.29
N VAL A 184 16.25 23.75 2.42
CA VAL A 184 16.06 22.88 3.59
C VAL A 184 14.64 23.06 4.11
N TYR A 185 13.91 21.96 4.23
CA TYR A 185 12.53 21.90 4.71
C TYR A 185 12.44 21.59 6.19
N PHE A 186 13.20 20.58 6.63
CA PHE A 186 13.25 20.15 8.01
C PHE A 186 14.64 19.63 8.37
N SER A 187 15.23 20.22 9.41
CA SER A 187 16.54 19.87 9.94
C SER A 187 16.50 19.97 11.47
N PRO A 188 16.10 18.89 12.16
CA PRO A 188 15.84 18.93 13.62
C PRO A 188 17.10 18.88 14.48
N GLY A 189 18.30 18.93 13.92
CA GLY A 189 19.58 18.84 14.63
C GLY A 189 20.13 17.41 14.72
N PHE A 190 19.50 16.45 14.08
CA PHE A 190 19.94 15.07 13.89
C PHE A 190 19.55 14.58 12.48
N PRO A 191 20.23 13.55 11.93
CA PRO A 191 19.94 13.08 10.58
C PRO A 191 18.56 12.42 10.48
N VAL A 192 17.84 12.69 9.39
CA VAL A 192 16.47 12.20 9.13
C VAL A 192 16.38 11.56 7.75
N LEU A 193 15.44 10.62 7.59
CA LEU A 193 15.18 9.91 6.34
C LEU A 193 13.68 9.63 6.18
N ASP A 194 13.23 9.47 4.94
CA ASP A 194 11.89 9.01 4.57
C ASP A 194 10.77 9.86 5.19
N GLY A 195 10.66 11.09 4.73
CA GLY A 195 9.61 12.00 5.19
C GLY A 195 8.32 11.81 4.42
N ASP A 196 7.19 11.64 5.13
CA ASP A 196 5.85 11.67 4.57
C ASP A 196 5.08 12.87 5.10
N VAL A 197 4.58 13.71 4.18
CA VAL A 197 3.84 14.94 4.52
C VAL A 197 2.37 14.80 4.16
N VAL A 198 1.51 14.91 5.16
CA VAL A 198 0.05 14.90 5.01
C VAL A 198 -0.55 16.19 5.55
N VAL A 199 -1.51 16.75 4.80
CA VAL A 199 -2.25 17.95 5.21
C VAL A 199 -3.65 17.56 5.65
N ASP A 200 -4.03 17.90 6.89
CA ASP A 200 -5.37 17.73 7.42
C ASP A 200 -5.90 19.05 7.97
N GLY A 201 -6.92 19.58 7.32
CA GLY A 201 -7.40 20.95 7.59
C GLY A 201 -6.31 21.97 7.32
N SER A 202 -5.91 22.71 8.36
CA SER A 202 -4.82 23.71 8.31
C SER A 202 -3.50 23.19 8.90
N THR A 203 -3.44 21.93 9.31
CA THR A 203 -2.25 21.36 9.94
C THR A 203 -1.51 20.46 8.97
N PHE A 204 -0.20 20.64 8.92
CA PHE A 204 0.73 19.81 8.16
C PHE A 204 1.41 18.83 9.12
N TYR A 205 1.33 17.54 8.83
CA TYR A 205 1.97 16.47 9.57
C TYR A 205 3.11 15.91 8.75
N LEU A 206 4.29 15.77 9.36
CA LEU A 206 5.48 15.16 8.77
C LEU A 206 5.89 13.97 9.63
N TYR A 207 5.73 12.75 9.12
CA TYR A 207 6.27 11.56 9.73
C TYR A 207 7.61 11.22 9.08
N TYR A 208 8.57 10.75 9.88
CA TYR A 208 9.94 10.56 9.42
C TYR A 208 10.70 9.56 10.29
N LYS A 209 11.78 9.02 9.73
CA LYS A 209 12.77 8.21 10.46
C LYS A 209 13.86 9.11 11.03
N ASN A 210 14.15 8.95 12.30
CA ASN A 210 15.36 9.49 12.94
C ASN A 210 16.51 8.48 12.78
N LEU A 211 17.52 8.82 12.01
CA LEU A 211 18.66 7.94 11.75
C LEU A 211 19.57 7.74 12.97
N SER A 212 19.54 8.65 13.96
CA SER A 212 20.37 8.52 15.17
C SER A 212 19.92 7.39 16.09
N ASN A 213 18.64 7.02 16.07
CA ASN A 213 18.08 5.98 16.94
C ASN A 213 17.22 4.93 16.23
N GLY A 214 16.96 5.11 14.94
CA GLY A 214 16.18 4.18 14.11
C GLY A 214 14.68 4.14 14.41
N LEU A 215 14.12 5.16 15.06
CA LEU A 215 12.71 5.25 15.42
C LEU A 215 11.96 6.17 14.44
N LEU A 216 10.64 5.94 14.29
CA LEU A 216 9.74 6.80 13.55
C LEU A 216 9.16 7.87 14.47
N TYR A 217 9.09 9.10 13.99
CA TYR A 217 8.55 10.25 14.70
C TYR A 217 7.55 11.02 13.85
N GLY A 218 6.65 11.74 14.51
CA GLY A 218 5.76 12.71 13.90
C GLY A 218 6.11 14.14 14.33
N ALA A 219 6.21 15.03 13.36
CA ALA A 219 6.28 16.47 13.57
C ALA A 219 5.07 17.15 12.93
N ARG A 220 4.70 18.34 13.39
CA ARG A 220 3.58 19.11 12.86
C ARG A 220 3.92 20.58 12.70
N SER A 221 3.23 21.22 11.77
CA SER A 221 3.30 22.65 11.50
C SER A 221 1.90 23.19 11.20
N SER A 222 1.63 24.42 11.62
CA SER A 222 0.39 25.14 11.26
C SER A 222 0.50 25.89 9.91
N THR A 223 1.68 25.95 9.32
CA THR A 223 1.95 26.72 8.09
C THR A 223 2.51 25.87 6.95
N GLY A 224 3.10 24.69 7.24
CA GLY A 224 3.81 23.88 6.27
C GLY A 224 5.08 24.56 5.69
N ALA A 225 5.48 25.69 6.24
CA ALA A 225 6.67 26.40 5.78
C ALA A 225 7.96 25.66 6.17
N PRO A 226 9.05 25.84 5.42
CA PRO A 226 10.36 25.33 5.80
C PRO A 226 10.75 25.70 7.24
N ASN A 227 11.30 24.72 7.98
CA ASN A 227 11.72 24.85 9.38
C ASN A 227 10.63 25.27 10.38
N SER A 228 9.34 25.08 10.05
CA SER A 228 8.23 25.40 10.94
C SER A 228 7.67 24.19 11.72
N TYR A 229 8.27 23.03 11.54
CA TYR A 229 7.82 21.79 12.15
C TYR A 229 8.36 21.59 13.56
N THR A 230 7.52 21.06 14.45
CA THR A 230 7.90 20.66 15.80
C THR A 230 7.51 19.21 16.01
N THR A 231 8.47 18.38 16.41
CA THR A 231 8.24 16.98 16.79
C THR A 231 7.31 16.93 18.01
N TYR A 232 6.29 16.06 17.95
CA TYR A 232 5.26 15.98 18.99
C TYR A 232 4.96 14.54 19.43
N THR A 233 5.47 13.52 18.72
CA THR A 233 5.27 12.12 19.08
C THR A 233 6.48 11.55 19.79
N SER A 234 6.25 10.53 20.60
CA SER A 234 7.29 9.58 21.04
C SER A 234 7.79 8.75 19.86
N GLY A 235 8.98 8.16 19.96
CA GLY A 235 9.53 7.31 18.92
C GLY A 235 8.78 5.98 18.81
N LEU A 236 8.42 5.58 17.60
CA LEU A 236 7.65 4.38 17.30
C LEU A 236 8.53 3.30 16.68
N ARG A 237 8.36 2.05 17.14
CA ARG A 237 9.02 0.86 16.59
C ARG A 237 8.19 -0.39 16.87
N GLN A 238 8.27 -1.38 16.01
CA GLN A 238 7.79 -2.74 16.21
C GLN A 238 8.90 -3.71 15.81
N GLY A 239 8.84 -4.92 16.21
CA GLY A 239 9.66 -6.12 15.95
C GLY A 239 10.89 -6.12 15.03
N SER A 240 11.09 -5.08 14.23
CA SER A 240 12.17 -4.92 13.24
C SER A 240 12.71 -3.49 13.24
N GLY A 241 13.82 -3.24 12.56
CA GLY A 241 14.21 -1.90 12.12
C GLY A 241 13.18 -1.37 11.14
N MET A 242 12.76 -0.13 11.34
CA MET A 242 11.65 0.49 10.61
C MET A 242 12.13 1.72 9.86
N GLU A 243 11.56 1.95 8.69
CA GLU A 243 11.74 3.15 7.88
C GLU A 243 10.45 3.48 7.13
N ALA A 244 10.48 4.46 6.24
CA ALA A 244 9.42 4.73 5.30
C ALA A 244 8.03 4.87 5.95
N PRO A 245 7.83 5.80 6.91
CA PRO A 245 6.52 6.01 7.49
C PRO A 245 5.54 6.53 6.44
N MET A 246 4.34 5.95 6.39
CA MET A 246 3.23 6.43 5.56
C MET A 246 2.05 6.74 6.46
N LEU A 247 1.63 8.00 6.51
CA LEU A 247 0.46 8.45 7.28
C LEU A 247 -0.79 8.45 6.40
N VAL A 248 -1.79 7.68 6.78
CA VAL A 248 -3.02 7.50 6.00
C VAL A 248 -4.25 7.80 6.85
N ARG A 249 -5.09 8.74 6.39
CA ARG A 249 -6.43 8.93 6.97
C ARG A 249 -7.38 7.89 6.37
N ASN A 250 -8.18 7.25 7.21
CA ASN A 250 -9.19 6.33 6.69
C ASN A 250 -10.29 7.10 5.92
N ASN A 251 -10.89 6.47 4.91
CA ASN A 251 -11.89 7.11 4.05
C ASN A 251 -13.16 7.55 4.82
N ALA A 252 -13.43 6.93 5.97
CA ALA A 252 -14.51 7.35 6.86
C ALA A 252 -14.20 8.66 7.60
N GLY A 253 -12.93 9.12 7.59
CA GLY A 253 -12.48 10.32 8.29
C GLY A 253 -12.45 10.18 9.82
N THR A 254 -12.56 8.97 10.37
CA THR A 254 -12.69 8.70 11.80
C THR A 254 -11.39 8.28 12.48
N GLY A 255 -10.34 8.04 11.72
CA GLY A 255 -9.07 7.56 12.25
C GLY A 255 -7.95 7.58 11.23
N TRP A 256 -6.78 7.18 11.70
CA TRP A 256 -5.53 7.22 10.99
C TRP A 256 -4.78 5.91 11.13
N TRP A 257 -4.04 5.55 10.11
CA TRP A 257 -3.03 4.51 10.15
C TRP A 257 -1.66 5.12 9.89
N LEU A 258 -0.67 4.63 10.62
CA LEU A 258 0.73 4.85 10.30
C LEU A 258 1.32 3.50 9.92
N TRP A 259 1.86 3.40 8.73
CA TRP A 259 2.57 2.24 8.25
C TRP A 259 4.07 2.50 8.25
N GLY A 260 4.86 1.47 8.55
CA GLY A 260 6.30 1.52 8.47
C GLY A 260 6.82 0.29 7.72
N ASP A 261 7.74 0.49 6.79
CA ASP A 261 8.47 -0.57 6.09
C ASP A 261 9.56 -1.14 6.99
N SER A 262 9.76 -2.43 6.97
CA SER A 262 10.79 -3.12 7.76
C SER A 262 12.01 -3.47 6.91
N TYR A 263 13.21 -3.45 7.54
CA TYR A 263 14.44 -3.76 6.83
C TYR A 263 15.38 -4.76 7.52
N SER A 264 15.31 -4.94 8.83
CA SER A 264 16.18 -5.90 9.53
C SER A 264 15.69 -6.16 10.98
N PRO A 265 15.62 -7.41 11.46
CA PRO A 265 15.93 -8.68 10.75
C PRO A 265 14.86 -9.09 9.74
N VAL A 266 13.64 -8.55 9.86
CA VAL A 266 12.56 -8.77 8.89
C VAL A 266 12.65 -7.71 7.81
N ASN A 267 12.76 -8.11 6.54
CA ASN A 267 12.77 -7.22 5.38
C ASN A 267 11.52 -7.47 4.53
N ASN A 268 11.11 -6.49 3.72
CA ASN A 268 9.98 -6.60 2.79
C ASN A 268 8.64 -6.92 3.46
N ASP A 269 8.42 -6.44 4.69
CA ASP A 269 7.16 -6.51 5.42
C ASP A 269 6.79 -5.12 5.97
N TYR A 270 5.54 -4.97 6.38
CA TYR A 270 5.04 -3.73 6.95
C TYR A 270 4.46 -3.95 8.33
N TYR A 271 4.66 -2.94 9.17
CA TYR A 271 4.03 -2.84 10.47
C TYR A 271 3.14 -1.61 10.53
N ALA A 272 2.03 -1.73 11.25
CA ALA A 272 1.03 -0.68 11.30
C ALA A 272 0.66 -0.29 12.73
N TRP A 273 0.32 0.98 12.89
CA TRP A 273 -0.30 1.58 14.07
C TRP A 273 -1.61 2.23 13.68
N SER A 274 -2.51 2.37 14.63
CA SER A 274 -3.76 3.11 14.46
C SER A 274 -3.88 4.22 15.52
N SER A 275 -4.55 5.32 15.16
CA SER A 275 -4.92 6.39 16.08
C SER A 275 -6.23 7.02 15.66
N SER A 276 -7.06 7.44 16.61
CA SER A 276 -8.23 8.29 16.36
C SER A 276 -7.88 9.79 16.36
N ASN A 277 -6.66 10.15 16.76
CA ASN A 277 -6.21 11.53 16.87
C ASN A 277 -4.75 11.67 16.42
N VAL A 278 -4.55 12.05 15.16
CA VAL A 278 -3.20 12.29 14.61
C VAL A 278 -2.48 13.47 15.28
N GLY A 279 -3.21 14.40 15.84
CA GLY A 279 -2.62 15.56 16.55
C GLY A 279 -2.07 15.25 17.94
N GLY A 280 -2.28 14.03 18.45
CA GLY A 280 -1.77 13.53 19.72
C GLY A 280 -0.68 12.47 19.53
N ASP A 281 -0.07 12.06 20.64
CA ASP A 281 0.92 10.98 20.68
C ASP A 281 0.30 9.65 21.13
N SER A 282 -0.87 9.31 20.54
CA SER A 282 -1.63 8.12 20.91
C SER A 282 -1.71 7.14 19.75
N TRP A 283 -0.62 6.42 19.54
CA TRP A 283 -0.51 5.37 18.53
C TRP A 283 -0.63 3.98 19.17
N THR A 284 -1.59 3.19 18.68
CA THR A 284 -1.79 1.80 19.11
C THR A 284 -1.19 0.85 18.07
N VAL A 285 -0.30 -0.03 18.52
CA VAL A 285 0.24 -1.10 17.67
C VAL A 285 -0.90 -1.98 17.17
N MET A 286 -0.98 -2.19 15.88
CA MET A 286 -1.95 -3.09 15.26
C MET A 286 -1.39 -4.52 15.24
N ASN A 287 -2.24 -5.48 15.62
CA ASN A 287 -1.89 -6.88 15.45
C ASN A 287 -1.86 -7.24 13.95
N GLN A 288 -0.84 -7.94 13.49
CA GLN A 288 -0.70 -8.38 12.10
C GLN A 288 -1.86 -9.25 11.60
N ARG A 289 -2.67 -9.78 12.50
CA ARG A 289 -3.92 -10.45 12.15
C ARG A 289 -4.95 -9.51 11.50
N ALA A 290 -4.89 -8.21 11.82
CA ALA A 290 -5.83 -7.20 11.31
C ALA A 290 -5.52 -6.74 9.89
N TYR A 291 -4.29 -6.91 9.40
CA TYR A 291 -3.86 -6.40 8.11
C TYR A 291 -2.99 -7.40 7.35
N THR A 292 -2.88 -7.22 6.04
CA THR A 292 -2.00 -7.99 5.16
C THR A 292 -1.39 -7.02 4.13
N PRO A 293 -0.08 -6.74 4.19
CA PRO A 293 0.59 -5.88 3.22
C PRO A 293 0.71 -6.57 1.84
N PRO A 294 0.97 -5.83 0.77
CA PRO A 294 1.30 -6.44 -0.51
C PRO A 294 2.55 -7.31 -0.40
N LEU A 295 2.61 -8.35 -1.23
CA LEU A 295 3.75 -9.26 -1.24
C LEU A 295 5.04 -8.55 -1.67
N ASN A 296 6.10 -8.68 -0.90
CA ASN A 296 7.43 -8.10 -1.14
C ASN A 296 7.45 -6.56 -1.26
N ALA A 297 6.43 -5.89 -0.82
CA ALA A 297 6.38 -4.43 -0.93
C ALA A 297 7.46 -3.78 -0.06
N LYS A 298 8.12 -2.81 -0.66
CA LYS A 298 9.03 -1.86 -0.01
C LYS A 298 8.42 -0.47 -0.09
N HIS A 299 9.04 0.50 0.56
CA HIS A 299 8.63 1.88 0.71
C HIS A 299 7.78 2.40 -0.46
N GLY A 300 6.66 3.02 -0.16
CA GLY A 300 5.74 3.55 -1.14
C GLY A 300 4.78 4.58 -0.56
N SER A 301 3.59 4.66 -1.13
CA SER A 301 2.56 5.57 -0.65
C SER A 301 1.15 5.00 -0.83
N ILE A 302 0.24 5.41 0.04
CA ILE A 302 -1.16 4.98 0.01
C ILE A 302 -2.04 6.20 -0.27
N ALA A 303 -2.94 6.08 -1.26
CA ALA A 303 -3.91 7.11 -1.59
C ALA A 303 -5.35 6.57 -1.56
N GLY A 304 -6.29 7.39 -1.08
CA GLY A 304 -7.71 7.10 -1.20
C GLY A 304 -8.18 7.22 -2.65
N ILE A 305 -8.99 6.28 -3.11
CA ILE A 305 -9.56 6.26 -4.46
C ILE A 305 -11.07 6.00 -4.42
N THR A 306 -11.75 6.39 -5.49
CA THR A 306 -13.18 6.14 -5.66
C THR A 306 -13.45 4.69 -6.06
N ALA A 307 -14.70 4.22 -5.93
CA ALA A 307 -15.11 2.90 -6.41
C ALA A 307 -14.88 2.72 -7.92
N SER A 308 -15.08 3.78 -8.71
CA SER A 308 -14.84 3.76 -10.16
C SER A 308 -13.36 3.57 -10.49
N GLU A 309 -12.47 4.25 -9.78
CA GLU A 309 -11.02 4.10 -9.95
C GLU A 309 -10.56 2.71 -9.53
N TYR A 310 -11.04 2.20 -8.39
CA TYR A 310 -10.78 0.82 -7.95
C TYR A 310 -11.16 -0.20 -9.03
N ASN A 311 -12.41 -0.15 -9.52
CA ASN A 311 -12.89 -1.06 -10.56
C ASN A 311 -12.09 -0.93 -11.86
N GLY A 312 -11.71 0.31 -12.23
CA GLY A 312 -10.88 0.59 -13.39
C GLY A 312 -9.48 -0.02 -13.27
N LEU A 313 -8.85 0.09 -12.10
CA LEU A 313 -7.55 -0.53 -11.81
C LEU A 313 -7.61 -2.05 -11.90
N VAL A 314 -8.61 -2.67 -11.25
CA VAL A 314 -8.82 -4.13 -11.31
C VAL A 314 -9.09 -4.60 -12.75
N SER A 315 -9.91 -3.87 -13.51
CA SER A 315 -10.19 -4.19 -14.91
C SER A 315 -8.95 -4.09 -15.79
N ARG A 316 -8.08 -3.12 -15.54
CA ARG A 316 -6.88 -2.85 -16.36
C ARG A 316 -5.75 -3.83 -16.08
N TRP A 317 -5.48 -4.10 -14.82
CA TRP A 317 -4.28 -4.81 -14.38
C TRP A 317 -4.54 -6.25 -13.93
N GLY A 318 -5.80 -6.58 -13.59
CA GLY A 318 -6.21 -7.88 -13.10
C GLY A 318 -5.78 -8.13 -11.64
N LEU A 319 -6.52 -9.01 -10.99
CA LEU A 319 -6.15 -9.55 -9.67
C LEU A 319 -5.20 -10.74 -9.84
N PRO A 320 -4.43 -11.11 -8.82
CA PRO A 320 -3.60 -12.31 -8.86
C PRO A 320 -4.43 -13.58 -9.07
N ASN A 321 -3.89 -14.53 -9.82
CA ASN A 321 -4.44 -15.87 -9.95
C ASN A 321 -3.85 -16.85 -8.93
N TRP A 322 -3.23 -16.33 -7.89
CA TRP A 322 -2.64 -17.06 -6.78
C TRP A 322 -3.10 -16.49 -5.44
N THR A 323 -2.95 -17.29 -4.40
CA THR A 323 -3.27 -16.91 -3.02
C THR A 323 -2.12 -17.29 -2.09
N ARG A 324 -2.13 -16.67 -0.91
CA ARG A 324 -1.31 -17.05 0.25
C ARG A 324 -2.25 -17.49 1.38
N LEU A 325 -1.78 -18.35 2.25
CA LEU A 325 -2.51 -18.79 3.44
C LEU A 325 -1.78 -18.29 4.68
N LYS A 326 -2.32 -17.26 5.31
CA LYS A 326 -1.77 -16.64 6.52
C LYS A 326 -2.30 -17.35 7.76
N SER A 327 -1.40 -17.75 8.67
CA SER A 327 -1.80 -18.43 9.91
C SER A 327 -2.58 -17.52 10.86
N SER A 328 -3.59 -18.06 11.52
CA SER A 328 -4.44 -17.32 12.46
C SER A 328 -3.71 -16.97 13.77
N ASN A 329 -2.97 -17.90 14.33
CA ASN A 329 -2.29 -17.74 15.61
C ASN A 329 -0.82 -17.33 15.49
N PHE A 330 -0.24 -17.42 14.27
CA PHE A 330 1.06 -16.88 13.92
C PHE A 330 0.91 -15.95 12.70
N PRO A 331 0.37 -14.75 12.87
CA PRO A 331 -0.02 -13.88 11.74
C PRO A 331 1.15 -13.26 10.98
N ASP A 332 2.38 -13.48 11.42
CA ASP A 332 3.63 -13.23 10.70
C ASP A 332 4.05 -14.38 9.79
N ARG A 333 3.32 -15.53 9.83
CA ARG A 333 3.68 -16.76 9.11
C ARG A 333 2.67 -17.11 8.02
N TYR A 334 3.21 -17.63 6.93
CA TYR A 334 2.43 -18.10 5.78
C TYR A 334 2.75 -19.56 5.48
N VAL A 335 1.73 -20.27 4.97
CA VAL A 335 1.90 -21.61 4.42
C VAL A 335 2.83 -21.54 3.21
N ARG A 336 3.91 -22.26 3.28
CA ARG A 336 4.88 -22.45 2.18
C ARG A 336 5.34 -23.88 2.07
N HIS A 337 6.04 -24.20 1.00
CA HIS A 337 6.86 -25.40 0.96
C HIS A 337 8.34 -25.04 1.15
N ALA A 338 9.10 -25.97 1.74
CA ALA A 338 10.55 -25.95 1.78
C ALA A 338 11.02 -27.41 1.73
N ASP A 339 11.96 -27.72 0.86
CA ASP A 339 12.42 -29.10 0.63
C ASP A 339 11.24 -30.06 0.36
N TYR A 340 10.24 -29.59 -0.37
CA TYR A 340 8.99 -30.29 -0.66
C TYR A 340 8.13 -30.66 0.57
N LEU A 341 8.42 -30.11 1.74
CA LEU A 341 7.59 -30.25 2.93
C LEU A 341 6.70 -29.00 3.11
N GLY A 342 5.43 -29.21 3.45
CA GLY A 342 4.53 -28.12 3.81
C GLY A 342 4.82 -27.63 5.21
N ARG A 343 4.92 -26.30 5.38
CA ARG A 343 5.20 -25.65 6.67
C ARG A 343 4.65 -24.24 6.73
N ILE A 344 4.68 -23.62 7.90
CA ILE A 344 4.47 -22.19 8.06
C ILE A 344 5.76 -21.53 8.51
N ASP A 345 6.20 -20.49 7.82
CA ASP A 345 7.39 -19.73 8.19
C ASP A 345 7.08 -18.24 8.24
N PRO A 346 7.83 -17.47 9.07
CA PRO A 346 7.76 -16.02 9.05
C PRO A 346 8.36 -15.49 7.74
N TYR A 347 7.74 -14.49 7.18
CA TYR A 347 8.31 -13.77 6.05
C TYR A 347 9.45 -12.86 6.56
N PRO A 348 10.54 -12.61 5.80
CA PRO A 348 10.79 -13.04 4.44
C PRO A 348 11.48 -14.42 4.35
N PHE A 349 11.30 -15.06 3.20
CA PHE A 349 12.07 -16.25 2.81
C PHE A 349 12.27 -16.26 1.28
N ASP A 350 13.29 -16.96 0.82
CA ASP A 350 13.67 -17.07 -0.59
C ASP A 350 13.63 -18.53 -1.03
N PRO A 351 12.97 -18.84 -2.18
CA PRO A 351 12.18 -17.93 -3.00
C PRO A 351 10.82 -17.60 -2.37
N TYR A 352 10.38 -16.34 -2.48
CA TYR A 352 9.11 -15.91 -1.92
C TYR A 352 7.89 -16.59 -2.57
N GLN A 353 8.05 -17.13 -3.77
CA GLN A 353 7.01 -17.87 -4.50
C GLN A 353 6.60 -19.17 -3.80
N ASP A 354 7.38 -19.69 -2.87
CA ASP A 354 7.05 -20.90 -2.10
C ASP A 354 5.74 -20.78 -1.31
N GLN A 355 5.28 -19.56 -1.03
CA GLN A 355 4.01 -19.29 -0.36
C GLN A 355 2.85 -19.01 -1.31
N GLN A 356 3.08 -19.02 -2.62
CA GLN A 356 2.04 -18.71 -3.61
C GLN A 356 1.40 -19.98 -4.14
N TRP A 357 0.08 -20.05 -4.03
CA TRP A 357 -0.72 -21.21 -4.38
C TRP A 357 -1.81 -20.84 -5.38
N ARG A 358 -1.96 -21.61 -6.47
CA ARG A 358 -3.17 -21.58 -7.24
C ARG A 358 -4.18 -22.48 -6.57
N MET A 359 -5.26 -21.89 -6.05
CA MET A 359 -6.37 -22.64 -5.49
C MET A 359 -7.29 -23.05 -6.63
N VAL A 360 -7.18 -24.30 -7.06
CA VAL A 360 -7.94 -24.88 -8.18
C VAL A 360 -9.05 -25.76 -7.67
N PRO A 361 -10.07 -26.13 -8.52
CA PRO A 361 -11.05 -27.15 -8.16
C PRO A 361 -10.35 -28.44 -7.69
N GLY A 362 -10.90 -29.09 -6.66
CA GLY A 362 -10.31 -30.29 -6.06
C GLY A 362 -10.12 -31.42 -7.08
N LEU A 363 -8.94 -32.03 -7.06
CA LEU A 363 -8.54 -33.05 -8.04
C LEU A 363 -9.42 -34.33 -7.95
N ALA A 364 -9.95 -34.66 -6.78
CA ALA A 364 -10.87 -35.79 -6.58
C ALA A 364 -12.33 -35.38 -6.67
N ASP A 365 -12.68 -34.16 -6.25
CA ASP A 365 -14.03 -33.62 -6.23
C ASP A 365 -13.96 -32.11 -6.49
N ALA A 366 -14.55 -31.66 -7.59
CA ALA A 366 -14.54 -30.24 -8.00
C ALA A 366 -15.26 -29.30 -7.01
N ALA A 367 -16.10 -29.81 -6.09
CA ALA A 367 -16.65 -29.03 -5.00
C ALA A 367 -15.64 -28.70 -3.90
N GLY A 368 -14.51 -29.40 -3.86
CA GLY A 368 -13.36 -29.10 -3.01
C GLY A 368 -12.37 -28.16 -3.68
N VAL A 369 -11.21 -28.00 -3.05
CA VAL A 369 -10.06 -27.23 -3.55
C VAL A 369 -8.79 -28.06 -3.46
N SER A 370 -7.85 -27.81 -4.39
CA SER A 370 -6.48 -28.28 -4.33
C SER A 370 -5.53 -27.09 -4.47
N PHE A 371 -4.35 -27.18 -3.88
CA PHE A 371 -3.35 -26.10 -3.86
C PHE A 371 -2.18 -26.48 -4.77
N GLU A 372 -2.16 -25.90 -5.96
CA GLU A 372 -1.04 -26.04 -6.89
C GLU A 372 0.04 -25.00 -6.60
N SER A 373 1.30 -25.39 -6.56
CA SER A 373 2.42 -24.46 -6.40
C SER A 373 2.58 -23.56 -7.62
N VAL A 374 2.82 -22.26 -7.39
CA VAL A 374 3.06 -21.30 -8.48
C VAL A 374 4.43 -21.51 -9.11
N ASN A 375 5.48 -21.73 -8.30
CA ASN A 375 6.85 -21.91 -8.77
C ASN A 375 7.19 -23.34 -9.19
N PHE A 376 6.34 -24.33 -8.84
CA PHE A 376 6.45 -25.72 -9.30
C PHE A 376 5.11 -26.18 -9.90
N PRO A 377 4.71 -25.70 -11.08
CA PRO A 377 3.44 -26.08 -11.71
C PRO A 377 3.32 -27.60 -11.87
N GLY A 378 2.13 -28.15 -11.62
CA GLY A 378 1.86 -29.58 -11.62
C GLY A 378 2.20 -30.29 -10.30
N ARG A 379 2.72 -29.54 -9.31
CA ARG A 379 2.89 -30.06 -7.95
C ARG A 379 1.83 -29.46 -7.03
N TYR A 380 1.33 -30.29 -6.13
CA TYR A 380 0.23 -29.95 -5.23
C TYR A 380 0.59 -30.23 -3.78
N LEU A 381 0.03 -29.43 -2.86
CA LEU A 381 -0.02 -29.84 -1.46
C LEU A 381 -0.92 -31.06 -1.33
N ARG A 382 -0.39 -32.14 -0.83
CA ARG A 382 -1.13 -33.35 -0.49
C ARG A 382 -0.64 -33.93 0.83
N HIS A 383 -1.48 -34.68 1.53
CA HIS A 383 -0.99 -35.43 2.68
C HIS A 383 -0.41 -36.80 2.25
N SER A 384 0.62 -37.23 2.95
CA SER A 384 1.19 -38.58 2.88
C SER A 384 1.53 -38.99 4.30
N ASN A 385 0.97 -40.07 4.80
CA ASN A 385 1.06 -40.46 6.22
C ASN A 385 0.69 -39.31 7.17
N TYR A 386 -0.34 -38.56 6.81
CA TYR A 386 -0.85 -37.37 7.53
C TYR A 386 0.06 -36.13 7.48
N GLU A 387 1.27 -36.20 6.99
CA GLU A 387 2.16 -35.04 6.75
C GLU A 387 1.84 -34.38 5.40
N ILE A 388 1.92 -33.06 5.31
CA ILE A 388 1.71 -32.34 4.05
C ILE A 388 3.04 -32.20 3.30
N ARG A 389 3.01 -32.62 2.04
CA ARG A 389 4.12 -32.55 1.09
C ARG A 389 3.71 -31.85 -0.18
N LEU A 390 4.70 -31.33 -0.91
CA LEU A 390 4.54 -30.83 -2.27
C LEU A 390 5.00 -31.89 -3.26
N ASP A 391 4.08 -32.66 -3.80
CA ASP A 391 4.38 -33.74 -4.73
C ASP A 391 3.82 -33.49 -6.13
N ALA A 392 4.49 -34.05 -7.15
CA ALA A 392 3.99 -34.05 -8.52
C ALA A 392 2.73 -34.92 -8.62
N ASN A 393 1.72 -34.40 -9.33
CA ASN A 393 0.51 -35.18 -9.57
C ASN A 393 0.83 -36.40 -10.46
N ASP A 394 0.59 -37.60 -9.94
CA ASP A 394 0.77 -38.88 -10.62
C ASP A 394 -0.53 -39.44 -11.21
N ASP A 395 -1.61 -38.64 -11.16
CA ASP A 395 -2.96 -38.94 -11.62
C ASP A 395 -3.63 -40.16 -10.98
N THR A 396 -3.06 -40.72 -9.92
CA THR A 396 -3.72 -41.81 -9.16
C THR A 396 -4.92 -41.27 -8.38
N ALA A 397 -5.91 -42.16 -8.16
CA ALA A 397 -7.08 -41.81 -7.33
C ALA A 397 -6.66 -41.44 -5.90
N THR A 398 -5.60 -42.10 -5.37
CA THR A 398 -5.05 -41.82 -4.04
C THR A 398 -4.45 -40.42 -3.99
N PHE A 399 -3.59 -40.05 -4.97
CA PHE A 399 -3.02 -38.70 -5.03
C PHE A 399 -4.11 -37.63 -5.06
N ARG A 400 -5.08 -37.79 -5.98
CA ARG A 400 -6.18 -36.85 -6.11
C ARG A 400 -6.97 -36.68 -4.82
N ALA A 401 -7.24 -37.78 -4.11
CA ALA A 401 -7.94 -37.75 -2.83
C ALA A 401 -7.12 -37.05 -1.74
N ASP A 402 -5.83 -37.33 -1.65
CA ASP A 402 -4.92 -36.76 -0.65
C ASP A 402 -4.67 -35.24 -0.87
N ALA A 403 -4.79 -34.75 -2.11
CA ALA A 403 -4.59 -33.36 -2.49
C ALA A 403 -5.87 -32.54 -2.51
N THR A 404 -7.03 -33.13 -2.18
CA THR A 404 -8.32 -32.45 -2.19
C THR A 404 -8.78 -32.13 -0.76
N PHE A 405 -9.21 -30.87 -0.57
CA PHE A 405 -9.73 -30.37 0.69
C PHE A 405 -11.07 -29.65 0.48
N TYR A 406 -11.95 -29.70 1.47
CA TYR A 406 -13.15 -28.87 1.51
C TYR A 406 -12.87 -27.60 2.31
N ARG A 407 -12.99 -26.43 1.67
CA ARG A 407 -12.92 -25.15 2.34
C ARG A 407 -14.19 -24.92 3.16
N VAL A 408 -14.02 -24.64 4.44
CA VAL A 408 -15.09 -24.34 5.39
C VAL A 408 -14.80 -23.04 6.13
N ALA A 409 -15.79 -22.51 6.86
CA ALA A 409 -15.55 -21.38 7.76
C ALA A 409 -14.46 -21.71 8.77
N GLY A 410 -13.61 -20.75 9.08
CA GLY A 410 -12.48 -20.93 9.98
C GLY A 410 -12.94 -21.36 11.37
N LEU A 411 -12.27 -22.37 11.93
CA LEU A 411 -12.64 -23.00 13.20
C LEU A 411 -12.47 -22.09 14.42
N THR A 412 -11.65 -21.04 14.31
CA THR A 412 -11.46 -20.02 15.37
C THR A 412 -12.12 -18.70 15.01
N ASP A 413 -12.24 -18.39 13.73
CA ASP A 413 -12.75 -17.13 13.19
C ASP A 413 -13.48 -17.43 11.88
N SER A 414 -14.79 -17.33 11.88
CA SER A 414 -15.62 -17.69 10.72
C SER A 414 -15.40 -16.81 9.48
N ALA A 415 -14.77 -15.63 9.64
CA ALA A 415 -14.38 -14.78 8.50
C ALA A 415 -13.13 -15.32 7.78
N TRP A 416 -12.40 -16.24 8.39
CA TRP A 416 -11.24 -16.91 7.81
C TRP A 416 -11.67 -18.28 7.23
N SER A 417 -10.72 -19.16 6.95
CA SER A 417 -10.98 -20.46 6.35
C SER A 417 -10.25 -21.58 7.08
N SER A 418 -10.88 -22.75 7.10
CA SER A 418 -10.24 -24.02 7.43
C SER A 418 -10.44 -25.01 6.28
N PHE A 419 -9.57 -25.99 6.18
CA PHE A 419 -9.53 -26.93 5.04
C PHE A 419 -9.62 -28.36 5.56
N ARG A 420 -10.77 -28.98 5.38
CA ARG A 420 -11.05 -30.34 5.81
C ARG A 420 -10.60 -31.32 4.73
N SER A 421 -9.88 -32.38 5.08
CA SER A 421 -9.45 -33.41 4.15
C SER A 421 -10.64 -34.09 3.48
N TYR A 422 -10.52 -34.40 2.19
CA TYR A 422 -11.53 -35.10 1.40
C TYR A 422 -11.68 -36.56 1.88
N ASN A 423 -10.56 -37.30 1.94
CA ASN A 423 -10.58 -38.75 2.27
C ASN A 423 -10.46 -39.07 3.78
N PHE A 424 -10.15 -38.04 4.61
CA PHE A 424 -10.17 -38.14 6.07
C PHE A 424 -11.07 -37.03 6.63
N PRO A 425 -12.39 -37.13 6.57
CA PRO A 425 -13.31 -36.01 6.86
C PRO A 425 -13.36 -35.59 8.33
N ASP A 426 -12.74 -36.32 9.23
CA ASP A 426 -12.53 -35.99 10.64
C ASP A 426 -11.25 -35.13 10.85
N ARG A 427 -10.43 -34.93 9.78
CA ARG A 427 -9.14 -34.24 9.86
C ARG A 427 -9.13 -32.94 9.05
N TYR A 428 -8.34 -32.00 9.53
CA TYR A 428 -8.15 -30.69 8.91
C TYR A 428 -6.68 -30.41 8.65
N LEU A 429 -6.39 -29.69 7.58
CA LEU A 429 -5.07 -29.07 7.36
C LEU A 429 -4.78 -28.15 8.54
N ARG A 430 -3.69 -28.40 9.24
CA ARG A 430 -3.20 -27.56 10.34
C ARG A 430 -1.68 -27.58 10.39
N HIS A 431 -1.09 -26.63 11.09
CA HIS A 431 0.31 -26.75 11.48
C HIS A 431 0.45 -27.36 12.87
N PHE A 432 1.52 -28.07 13.09
CA PHE A 432 1.97 -28.54 14.38
C PHE A 432 3.50 -28.45 14.41
N ASP A 433 4.06 -27.77 15.37
CA ASP A 433 5.51 -27.47 15.42
C ASP A 433 5.99 -26.87 14.07
N TYR A 434 5.18 -25.93 13.54
CA TYR A 434 5.39 -25.25 12.24
C TYR A 434 5.34 -26.13 10.99
N LEU A 435 5.25 -27.45 11.09
CA LEU A 435 5.07 -28.36 9.96
C LEU A 435 3.57 -28.55 9.68
N LEU A 436 3.21 -28.65 8.40
CA LEU A 436 1.82 -28.88 8.01
C LEU A 436 1.48 -30.37 8.04
N ARG A 437 0.27 -30.67 8.51
CA ARG A 437 -0.29 -32.01 8.58
C ARG A 437 -1.81 -31.98 8.51
N ILE A 438 -2.44 -33.14 8.42
CA ILE A 438 -3.87 -33.29 8.66
C ILE A 438 -4.11 -34.00 9.98
N ASP A 439 -4.86 -33.38 10.88
CA ASP A 439 -5.19 -33.97 12.20
C ASP A 439 -6.66 -33.80 12.56
N PRO A 440 -7.20 -34.67 13.45
CA PRO A 440 -8.44 -34.38 14.15
C PRO A 440 -8.28 -33.12 15.00
N ILE A 441 -9.38 -32.37 15.15
CA ILE A 441 -9.39 -31.12 15.92
C ILE A 441 -10.07 -31.36 17.26
N SER A 442 -9.35 -31.20 18.36
CA SER A 442 -9.84 -31.44 19.71
C SER A 442 -9.73 -30.25 20.65
N THR A 443 -8.70 -29.42 20.50
CA THR A 443 -8.40 -28.28 21.39
C THR A 443 -8.66 -26.94 20.74
N ALA A 444 -8.63 -25.85 21.52
CA ALA A 444 -8.65 -24.48 21.00
C ALA A 444 -7.41 -24.16 20.18
N THR A 445 -6.25 -24.70 20.55
CA THR A 445 -5.00 -24.56 19.81
C THR A 445 -5.12 -25.24 18.43
N ASP A 446 -5.65 -26.50 18.37
CA ASP A 446 -5.83 -27.18 17.09
C ASP A 446 -6.75 -26.39 16.14
N ARG A 447 -7.80 -25.77 16.68
CA ARG A 447 -8.68 -24.88 15.89
C ARG A 447 -7.94 -23.67 15.35
N ALA A 448 -7.09 -23.05 16.15
CA ALA A 448 -6.28 -21.90 15.74
C ALA A 448 -5.24 -22.29 14.67
N ASP A 449 -4.54 -23.41 14.88
CA ASP A 449 -3.56 -23.98 13.96
C ASP A 449 -4.17 -24.36 12.60
N ALA A 450 -5.45 -24.69 12.58
CA ALA A 450 -6.20 -25.08 11.37
C ALA A 450 -6.97 -23.93 10.73
N THR A 451 -6.80 -22.70 11.21
CA THR A 451 -7.50 -21.52 10.66
C THR A 451 -6.52 -20.62 9.91
N PHE A 452 -6.84 -20.30 8.66
CA PHE A 452 -5.99 -19.52 7.77
C PHE A 452 -6.78 -18.39 7.10
N ARG A 453 -6.16 -17.25 6.91
CA ARG A 453 -6.66 -16.21 6.01
C ARG A 453 -6.18 -16.51 4.60
N VAL A 454 -7.13 -16.68 3.68
CA VAL A 454 -6.82 -16.70 2.25
C VAL A 454 -6.67 -15.27 1.78
N THR A 455 -5.49 -14.93 1.28
CA THR A 455 -5.12 -13.58 0.84
C THR A 455 -4.27 -13.65 -0.45
N SER A 456 -3.95 -12.52 -1.04
CA SER A 456 -3.08 -12.42 -2.21
C SER A 456 -1.76 -11.78 -1.86
#